data_f11d4dba057dc184192cc62a9c1e24a9
#
_entry.id   f11d4dba057dc184192cc62a9c1e24a9
#
_cell.length_a   1.000
_cell.length_b   1.000
_cell.length_c   1.000
_cell.angle_alpha   90.00
_cell.angle_beta   90.00
_cell.angle_gamma   90.00
#
_symmetry.space_group_name_H-M   'P 1'
#
loop_
_entity.id
_entity.type
_entity.pdbx_description
1 polymer ?
#
loop_
_entity_poly.entity_id
_entity_poly.type
_entity_poly.pdbx_seq_one_letter_code
_entity_poly.pdbx_strand_id
1 'polypeptide(L)'
;QVDQGLPVVRVGTLVSVPLNSLVVLRDGPIRTISDLKGKKIGFSVGGFEEALLSGMLQKYNLKMSDVDLVNINFSLSPSLIAKKVDAVIGAFRNFELNQMDIVNHPGRAFYPEEHGVPTYEELIYIANQKNKNNPLFDKFFSAIQKATLTIINDPVSTWKDFSSFRKGLDDELNKRAYKDTISRFALRPQAHDLKTYTNFSKFLEKKGII
;
A
#
# COMPACT_ATOMS: atom_id res chain seq x y z
N GLN A 1 14.63 1.03 7.88
CA GLN A 1 15.17 2.35 8.26
C GLN A 1 15.67 2.34 9.71
N VAL A 2 14.90 1.81 10.67
CA VAL A 2 15.37 1.64 12.07
C VAL A 2 16.63 0.78 12.09
N ASP A 3 16.64 -0.34 11.37
CA ASP A 3 17.80 -1.24 11.26
C ASP A 3 19.01 -0.62 10.57
N GLN A 4 18.78 0.46 9.81
CA GLN A 4 19.83 1.28 9.21
C GLN A 4 20.29 2.42 10.14
N GLY A 5 19.86 2.41 11.41
CA GLY A 5 20.29 3.37 12.43
C GLY A 5 19.53 4.69 12.43
N LEU A 6 18.43 4.82 11.67
CA LEU A 6 17.61 6.04 11.75
C LEU A 6 16.88 6.11 13.11
N PRO A 7 17.00 7.21 13.87
CA PRO A 7 16.41 7.35 15.20
C PRO A 7 14.92 7.66 15.11
N VAL A 8 14.15 6.76 14.50
CA VAL A 8 12.71 6.93 14.32
C VAL A 8 11.92 5.83 15.04
N VAL A 9 10.71 6.16 15.43
CA VAL A 9 9.77 5.25 16.08
C VAL A 9 8.37 5.46 15.53
N ARG A 10 7.60 4.38 15.38
CA ARG A 10 6.17 4.46 15.10
C ARG A 10 5.46 5.11 16.29
N VAL A 11 4.61 6.10 16.02
CA VAL A 11 3.78 6.76 17.02
C VAL A 11 2.29 6.60 16.76
N GLY A 12 1.91 6.15 15.56
CA GLY A 12 0.51 5.91 15.22
C GLY A 12 0.34 5.33 13.82
N THR A 13 -0.92 5.07 13.45
CA THR A 13 -1.30 4.50 12.15
C THR A 13 -2.34 5.38 11.47
N LEU A 14 -2.17 5.61 10.18
CA LEU A 14 -3.17 6.26 9.32
C LEU A 14 -4.01 5.22 8.58
N VAL A 15 -3.36 4.28 7.89
CA VAL A 15 -4.02 3.20 7.15
C VAL A 15 -3.60 1.87 7.75
N SER A 16 -4.58 1.16 8.33
CA SER A 16 -4.35 -0.02 9.18
C SER A 16 -4.36 -1.35 8.43
N VAL A 17 -4.53 -1.32 7.12
CA VAL A 17 -4.58 -2.50 6.26
C VAL A 17 -3.73 -2.29 5.01
N PRO A 18 -3.27 -3.37 4.35
CA PRO A 18 -2.49 -3.25 3.12
C PRO A 18 -3.24 -2.50 2.01
N LEU A 19 -2.57 -1.56 1.36
CA LEU A 19 -2.99 -0.94 0.10
C LEU A 19 -2.27 -1.57 -1.08
N ASN A 20 -1.01 -1.96 -0.86
CA ASN A 20 -0.15 -2.53 -1.88
C ASN A 20 -0.78 -3.77 -2.53
N SER A 21 -0.59 -3.90 -3.82
CA SER A 21 -1.04 -5.06 -4.61
C SER A 21 -0.10 -5.32 -5.78
N LEU A 22 -0.10 -6.57 -6.25
CA LEU A 22 0.46 -6.91 -7.54
C LEU A 22 -0.65 -6.78 -8.57
N VAL A 23 -0.42 -5.96 -9.60
CA VAL A 23 -1.43 -5.67 -10.63
C VAL A 23 -0.92 -6.11 -12.00
N VAL A 24 -1.83 -6.70 -12.77
CA VAL A 24 -1.66 -7.08 -14.18
C VAL A 24 -2.81 -6.48 -15.00
N LEU A 25 -2.67 -6.42 -16.33
CA LEU A 25 -3.82 -6.07 -17.18
C LEU A 25 -4.90 -7.14 -17.04
N ARG A 26 -6.16 -6.73 -16.81
CA ARG A 26 -7.30 -7.64 -16.60
C ARG A 26 -7.49 -8.62 -17.76
N ASP A 27 -7.34 -8.13 -18.98
CA ASP A 27 -7.51 -8.91 -20.21
C ASP A 27 -6.20 -9.49 -20.74
N GLY A 28 -5.11 -9.35 -19.97
CA GLY A 28 -3.80 -9.91 -20.25
C GLY A 28 -3.74 -11.43 -20.04
N PRO A 29 -2.62 -12.07 -20.36
CA PRO A 29 -2.44 -13.51 -20.24
C PRO A 29 -2.26 -14.02 -18.81
N ILE A 30 -1.91 -13.13 -17.85
CA ILE A 30 -1.63 -13.50 -16.47
C ILE A 30 -2.95 -13.57 -15.69
N ARG A 31 -3.31 -14.76 -15.24
CA ARG A 31 -4.56 -15.04 -14.51
C ARG A 31 -4.31 -15.45 -13.06
N THR A 32 -3.13 -15.96 -12.77
CA THR A 32 -2.69 -16.47 -11.47
C THR A 32 -1.26 -16.01 -11.17
N ILE A 33 -0.82 -16.13 -9.93
CA ILE A 33 0.57 -15.84 -9.54
C ILE A 33 1.56 -16.78 -10.25
N SER A 34 1.16 -18.02 -10.55
CA SER A 34 2.01 -18.98 -11.27
C SER A 34 2.35 -18.55 -12.71
N ASP A 35 1.51 -17.71 -13.32
CA ASP A 35 1.73 -17.20 -14.68
C ASP A 35 2.83 -16.12 -14.74
N LEU A 36 3.34 -15.69 -13.57
CA LEU A 36 4.43 -14.71 -13.50
C LEU A 36 5.79 -15.28 -13.88
N LYS A 37 5.94 -16.59 -13.99
CA LYS A 37 7.22 -17.21 -14.40
C LYS A 37 7.70 -16.65 -15.73
N GLY A 38 8.94 -16.15 -15.76
CA GLY A 38 9.56 -15.53 -16.95
C GLY A 38 9.00 -14.15 -17.30
N LYS A 39 8.23 -13.50 -16.42
CA LYS A 39 7.61 -12.19 -16.66
C LYS A 39 8.42 -11.05 -16.08
N LYS A 40 8.29 -9.87 -16.70
CA LYS A 40 8.86 -8.61 -16.20
C LYS A 40 7.92 -7.99 -15.20
N ILE A 41 8.43 -7.74 -13.99
CA ILE A 41 7.66 -7.16 -12.90
C ILE A 41 8.26 -5.80 -12.52
N GLY A 42 7.46 -4.75 -12.72
CA GLY A 42 7.82 -3.39 -12.33
C GLY A 42 7.72 -3.20 -10.82
N PHE A 43 8.68 -2.50 -10.23
CA PHE A 43 8.66 -2.07 -8.83
C PHE A 43 9.21 -0.64 -8.69
N SER A 44 8.95 0.00 -7.55
CA SER A 44 9.35 1.39 -7.28
C SER A 44 10.16 1.53 -6.00
N VAL A 45 9.78 0.80 -4.95
CA VAL A 45 10.44 0.84 -3.63
C VAL A 45 11.19 -0.46 -3.41
N GLY A 46 12.51 -0.39 -3.59
CA GLY A 46 13.42 -1.52 -3.38
C GLY A 46 13.37 -2.05 -1.94
N GLY A 47 13.60 -3.35 -1.80
CA GLY A 47 13.54 -4.06 -0.52
C GLY A 47 12.13 -4.43 -0.12
N PHE A 48 11.27 -3.46 0.17
CA PHE A 48 9.91 -3.71 0.68
C PHE A 48 9.01 -4.41 -0.35
N GLU A 49 8.87 -3.85 -1.54
CA GLU A 49 8.03 -4.44 -2.60
C GLU A 49 8.57 -5.79 -3.08
N GLU A 50 9.90 -5.94 -3.10
CA GLU A 50 10.56 -7.21 -3.41
C GLU A 50 10.27 -8.27 -2.33
N ALA A 51 10.22 -7.90 -1.04
CA ALA A 51 9.84 -8.82 0.02
C ALA A 51 8.40 -9.31 -0.13
N LEU A 52 7.45 -8.40 -0.43
CA LEU A 52 6.06 -8.75 -0.69
C LEU A 52 5.96 -9.73 -1.87
N LEU A 53 6.58 -9.40 -3.00
CA LEU A 53 6.60 -10.25 -4.19
C LEU A 53 7.22 -11.62 -3.89
N SER A 54 8.37 -11.66 -3.20
CA SER A 54 9.01 -12.91 -2.78
C SER A 54 8.08 -13.78 -1.93
N GLY A 55 7.29 -13.18 -1.03
CA GLY A 55 6.29 -13.90 -0.24
C GLY A 55 5.19 -14.51 -1.10
N MET A 56 4.68 -13.72 -2.05
CA MET A 56 3.65 -14.16 -2.99
C MET A 56 4.14 -15.30 -3.89
N LEU A 57 5.31 -15.16 -4.49
CA LEU A 57 5.91 -16.16 -5.38
C LEU A 57 6.15 -17.48 -4.64
N GLN A 58 6.70 -17.43 -3.42
CA GLN A 58 7.02 -18.60 -2.62
C GLN A 58 5.79 -19.48 -2.35
N LYS A 59 4.62 -18.90 -2.13
CA LYS A 59 3.35 -19.64 -1.94
C LYS A 59 3.02 -20.54 -3.14
N TYR A 60 3.51 -20.19 -4.32
CA TYR A 60 3.27 -20.91 -5.58
C TYR A 60 4.52 -21.62 -6.10
N ASN A 61 5.50 -21.91 -5.22
CA ASN A 61 6.76 -22.56 -5.55
C ASN A 61 7.61 -21.86 -6.63
N LEU A 62 7.46 -20.53 -6.72
CA LEU A 62 8.29 -19.66 -7.54
C LEU A 62 9.34 -18.95 -6.69
N LYS A 63 10.46 -18.59 -7.32
CA LYS A 63 11.57 -17.83 -6.73
C LYS A 63 11.67 -16.45 -7.39
N MET A 64 12.38 -15.52 -6.76
CA MET A 64 12.68 -14.23 -7.35
C MET A 64 13.47 -14.34 -8.67
N SER A 65 14.30 -15.39 -8.80
CA SER A 65 15.01 -15.70 -10.05
C SER A 65 14.12 -16.22 -11.20
N ASP A 66 12.86 -16.54 -10.95
CA ASP A 66 11.91 -16.93 -11.98
C ASP A 66 11.21 -15.74 -12.65
N VAL A 67 11.50 -14.51 -12.20
CA VAL A 67 10.92 -13.26 -12.72
C VAL A 67 12.03 -12.23 -13.00
N ASP A 68 11.76 -11.27 -13.89
CA ASP A 68 12.67 -10.19 -14.21
C ASP A 68 12.16 -8.87 -13.55
N LEU A 69 12.95 -8.31 -12.62
CA LEU A 69 12.58 -7.11 -11.89
C LEU A 69 13.06 -5.84 -12.61
N VAL A 70 12.15 -4.90 -12.79
CA VAL A 70 12.42 -3.62 -13.46
C VAL A 70 12.03 -2.45 -12.56
N ASN A 71 12.98 -1.61 -12.19
CA ASN A 71 12.67 -0.37 -11.48
C ASN A 71 11.98 0.62 -12.44
N ILE A 72 10.78 1.05 -12.10
CA ILE A 72 9.93 1.92 -12.93
C ILE A 72 9.67 3.29 -12.31
N ASN A 73 10.36 3.65 -11.24
CA ASN A 73 10.35 5.01 -10.65
C ASN A 73 8.93 5.56 -10.44
N PHE A 74 8.06 4.82 -9.75
CA PHE A 74 6.64 5.17 -9.49
C PHE A 74 5.75 5.31 -10.73
N SER A 75 6.22 4.90 -11.91
CA SER A 75 5.42 4.87 -13.14
C SER A 75 4.64 3.55 -13.27
N LEU A 76 3.87 3.17 -12.23
CA LEU A 76 3.22 1.86 -12.11
C LEU A 76 2.19 1.61 -13.24
N SER A 77 1.04 2.28 -13.19
CA SER A 77 0.00 2.14 -14.21
C SER A 77 0.47 2.47 -15.63
N PRO A 78 1.23 3.56 -15.87
CA PRO A 78 1.72 3.86 -17.21
C PRO A 78 2.65 2.78 -17.79
N SER A 79 3.54 2.20 -16.97
CA SER A 79 4.46 1.14 -17.44
C SER A 79 3.73 -0.13 -17.79
N LEU A 80 2.71 -0.49 -17.00
CA LEU A 80 1.87 -1.67 -17.27
C LEU A 80 1.00 -1.49 -18.51
N ILE A 81 0.34 -0.34 -18.65
CA ILE A 81 -0.50 -0.01 -19.82
C ILE A 81 0.34 0.03 -21.10
N ALA A 82 1.53 0.62 -21.04
CA ALA A 82 2.47 0.65 -22.17
C ALA A 82 3.16 -0.70 -22.45
N LYS A 83 2.86 -1.75 -21.67
CA LYS A 83 3.46 -3.10 -21.79
C LYS A 83 4.98 -3.09 -21.68
N LYS A 84 5.56 -2.13 -20.94
CA LYS A 84 7.00 -2.13 -20.62
C LYS A 84 7.33 -3.23 -19.61
N VAL A 85 6.34 -3.57 -18.76
CA VAL A 85 6.34 -4.67 -17.80
C VAL A 85 5.05 -5.46 -17.93
N ASP A 86 5.06 -6.73 -17.50
CA ASP A 86 3.89 -7.62 -17.54
C ASP A 86 3.01 -7.51 -16.29
N ALA A 87 3.63 -7.12 -15.16
CA ALA A 87 2.97 -6.87 -13.89
C ALA A 87 3.66 -5.72 -13.16
N VAL A 88 3.02 -5.16 -12.16
CA VAL A 88 3.61 -4.20 -11.22
C VAL A 88 3.30 -4.61 -9.79
N ILE A 89 4.30 -4.56 -8.90
CA ILE A 89 4.13 -4.63 -7.45
C ILE A 89 4.28 -3.22 -6.88
N GLY A 90 3.55 -2.86 -5.82
CA GLY A 90 3.56 -1.51 -5.27
C GLY A 90 2.31 -0.69 -5.63
N ALA A 91 1.47 -1.18 -6.52
CA ALA A 91 0.25 -0.50 -6.91
C ALA A 91 -0.77 -0.51 -5.75
N PHE A 92 -1.27 0.66 -5.38
CA PHE A 92 -2.29 0.79 -4.35
C PHE A 92 -3.68 0.49 -4.90
N ARG A 93 -4.36 -0.46 -4.27
CA ARG A 93 -5.68 -0.96 -4.69
C ARG A 93 -6.78 0.10 -4.71
N ASN A 94 -6.61 1.18 -3.95
CA ASN A 94 -7.52 2.31 -3.89
C ASN A 94 -7.18 3.43 -4.90
N PHE A 95 -6.03 3.39 -5.56
CA PHE A 95 -5.56 4.45 -6.44
C PHE A 95 -5.26 3.95 -7.85
N GLU A 96 -4.23 3.09 -8.05
CA GLU A 96 -3.80 2.66 -9.38
C GLU A 96 -4.88 1.86 -10.12
N LEU A 97 -5.66 1.01 -9.43
CA LEU A 97 -6.77 0.31 -10.07
C LEU A 97 -7.84 1.27 -10.61
N ASN A 98 -8.15 2.32 -9.86
CA ASN A 98 -9.07 3.36 -10.30
C ASN A 98 -8.49 4.16 -11.48
N GLN A 99 -7.20 4.50 -11.42
CA GLN A 99 -6.50 5.19 -12.50
C GLN A 99 -6.57 4.38 -13.80
N MET A 100 -6.30 3.08 -13.74
CA MET A 100 -6.34 2.18 -14.88
C MET A 100 -7.76 2.03 -15.45
N ASP A 101 -8.78 1.93 -14.59
CA ASP A 101 -10.18 1.84 -14.99
C ASP A 101 -10.65 3.12 -15.73
N ILE A 102 -10.26 4.30 -15.25
CA ILE A 102 -10.63 5.61 -15.85
C ILE A 102 -10.08 5.72 -17.27
N VAL A 103 -8.89 5.19 -17.53
CA VAL A 103 -8.28 5.23 -18.87
C VAL A 103 -8.63 4.00 -19.73
N ASN A 104 -9.64 3.21 -19.34
CA ASN A 104 -10.13 2.02 -20.06
C ASN A 104 -9.07 0.91 -20.24
N HIS A 105 -8.15 0.80 -19.30
CA HIS A 105 -7.17 -0.30 -19.22
C HIS A 105 -7.27 -0.99 -17.85
N PRO A 106 -8.38 -1.68 -17.55
CA PRO A 106 -8.63 -2.20 -16.22
C PRO A 106 -7.56 -3.18 -15.75
N GLY A 107 -7.16 -3.03 -14.48
CA GLY A 107 -6.25 -3.92 -13.79
C GLY A 107 -6.96 -5.10 -13.14
N ARG A 108 -6.20 -6.20 -12.93
CA ARG A 108 -6.51 -7.29 -12.01
C ARG A 108 -5.48 -7.24 -10.90
N ALA A 109 -5.93 -7.16 -9.66
CA ALA A 109 -5.06 -7.17 -8.49
C ALA A 109 -4.97 -8.56 -7.87
N PHE A 110 -3.79 -8.88 -7.35
CA PHE A 110 -3.51 -9.96 -6.43
C PHE A 110 -3.03 -9.33 -5.12
N TYR A 111 -3.73 -9.61 -4.04
CA TYR A 111 -3.45 -8.99 -2.75
C TYR A 111 -2.41 -9.80 -1.97
N PRO A 112 -1.29 -9.19 -1.52
CA PRO A 112 -0.22 -9.91 -0.84
C PRO A 112 -0.72 -10.75 0.34
N GLU A 113 -1.66 -10.24 1.15
CA GLU A 113 -2.23 -10.91 2.30
C GLU A 113 -3.04 -12.18 1.95
N GLU A 114 -3.54 -12.30 0.72
CA GLU A 114 -4.19 -13.50 0.21
C GLU A 114 -3.19 -14.52 -0.36
N HIS A 115 -1.97 -14.05 -0.63
CA HIS A 115 -0.95 -14.80 -1.35
C HIS A 115 0.34 -15.05 -0.54
N GLY A 116 0.22 -15.21 0.79
CA GLY A 116 1.32 -15.70 1.62
C GLY A 116 2.12 -14.62 2.36
N VAL A 117 1.72 -13.37 2.25
CA VAL A 117 2.27 -12.27 3.05
C VAL A 117 1.36 -12.01 4.26
N PRO A 118 1.86 -11.90 5.48
CA PRO A 118 1.04 -11.47 6.62
C PRO A 118 0.46 -10.08 6.38
N THR A 119 -0.74 -9.81 6.93
CA THR A 119 -1.29 -8.46 6.93
C THR A 119 -0.39 -7.49 7.68
N TYR A 120 -0.43 -6.21 7.30
CA TYR A 120 0.40 -5.15 7.89
C TYR A 120 -0.31 -3.79 7.80
N GLU A 121 0.18 -2.82 8.57
CA GLU A 121 -0.27 -1.43 8.50
C GLU A 121 0.46 -0.71 7.35
N GLU A 122 -0.28 -0.23 6.33
CA GLU A 122 0.34 0.36 5.14
C GLU A 122 0.95 1.73 5.41
N LEU A 123 0.23 2.61 6.11
CA LEU A 123 0.70 3.97 6.38
C LEU A 123 0.73 4.23 7.88
N ILE A 124 1.92 4.49 8.39
CA ILE A 124 2.16 4.78 9.80
C ILE A 124 2.72 6.19 9.98
N TYR A 125 2.44 6.78 11.14
CA TYR A 125 3.10 7.99 11.60
C TYR A 125 4.38 7.62 12.32
N ILE A 126 5.47 8.27 11.96
CA ILE A 126 6.77 8.11 12.61
C ILE A 126 7.22 9.43 13.22
N ALA A 127 7.97 9.35 14.32
CA ALA A 127 8.60 10.47 14.97
C ALA A 127 10.06 10.17 15.28
N ASN A 128 10.84 11.20 15.56
CA ASN A 128 12.18 11.00 16.12
C ASN A 128 12.07 10.32 17.49
N GLN A 129 12.93 9.32 17.76
CA GLN A 129 12.94 8.54 18.99
C GLN A 129 12.99 9.41 20.26
N LYS A 130 13.71 10.55 20.22
CA LYS A 130 13.77 11.50 21.34
C LYS A 130 12.43 12.13 21.70
N ASN A 131 11.48 12.16 20.76
CA ASN A 131 10.16 12.76 20.90
C ASN A 131 9.06 11.74 21.15
N LYS A 132 9.38 10.45 21.32
CA LYS A 132 8.38 9.37 21.40
C LYS A 132 7.28 9.58 22.47
N ASN A 133 7.61 10.27 23.54
CA ASN A 133 6.69 10.54 24.65
C ASN A 133 6.15 11.98 24.63
N ASN A 134 6.20 12.69 23.51
CA ASN A 134 5.71 14.06 23.43
C ASN A 134 4.18 14.09 23.63
N PRO A 135 3.65 14.83 24.62
CA PRO A 135 2.22 14.87 24.94
C PRO A 135 1.37 15.50 23.83
N LEU A 136 1.99 16.17 22.86
CA LEU A 136 1.27 16.67 21.68
C LEU A 136 0.72 15.54 20.79
N PHE A 137 1.29 14.34 20.86
CA PHE A 137 0.76 13.20 20.09
C PHE A 137 -0.66 12.84 20.53
N ASP A 138 -1.02 12.92 21.80
CA ASP A 138 -2.37 12.64 22.26
C ASP A 138 -3.38 13.60 21.63
N LYS A 139 -3.04 14.89 21.57
CA LYS A 139 -3.89 15.90 20.92
C LYS A 139 -3.97 15.69 19.41
N PHE A 140 -2.83 15.43 18.78
CA PHE A 140 -2.76 15.17 17.34
C PHE A 140 -3.60 13.94 16.93
N PHE A 141 -3.41 12.80 17.60
CA PHE A 141 -4.15 11.59 17.27
C PHE A 141 -5.63 11.66 17.66
N SER A 142 -5.98 12.41 18.72
CA SER A 142 -7.38 12.72 19.02
C SER A 142 -8.04 13.50 17.88
N ALA A 143 -7.33 14.46 17.28
CA ALA A 143 -7.84 15.19 16.12
C ALA A 143 -7.98 14.28 14.87
N ILE A 144 -6.95 13.45 14.59
CA ILE A 144 -7.00 12.47 13.50
C ILE A 144 -8.17 11.49 13.66
N GLN A 145 -8.36 10.96 14.88
CA GLN A 145 -9.47 10.05 15.17
C GLN A 145 -10.82 10.71 14.94
N LYS A 146 -11.00 11.95 15.43
CA LYS A 146 -12.24 12.71 15.19
C LYS A 146 -12.49 12.92 13.70
N ALA A 147 -11.47 13.35 12.95
CA ALA A 147 -11.56 13.54 11.50
C ALA A 147 -11.93 12.21 10.79
N THR A 148 -11.29 11.10 11.15
CA THR A 148 -11.60 9.78 10.59
C THR A 148 -13.07 9.39 10.84
N LEU A 149 -13.54 9.56 12.07
CA LEU A 149 -14.96 9.26 12.41
C LEU A 149 -15.92 10.19 11.67
N THR A 150 -15.60 11.48 11.52
CA THR A 150 -16.40 12.42 10.73
C THR A 150 -16.50 11.98 9.27
N ILE A 151 -15.38 11.59 8.65
CA ILE A 151 -15.32 11.09 7.27
C ILE A 151 -16.18 9.82 7.10
N ILE A 152 -16.10 8.90 8.04
CA ILE A 152 -16.86 7.64 7.98
C ILE A 152 -18.36 7.87 8.15
N ASN A 153 -18.76 8.77 9.06
CA ASN A 153 -20.16 9.03 9.39
C ASN A 153 -20.86 9.94 8.37
N ASP A 154 -20.12 10.85 7.73
CA ASP A 154 -20.63 11.75 6.71
C ASP A 154 -19.68 11.88 5.51
N PRO A 155 -19.55 10.82 4.70
CA PRO A 155 -18.61 10.81 3.57
C PRO A 155 -19.01 11.79 2.45
N VAL A 156 -20.25 12.21 2.40
CA VAL A 156 -20.72 13.14 1.35
C VAL A 156 -20.29 14.57 1.65
N SER A 157 -20.51 15.04 2.88
CA SER A 157 -20.09 16.38 3.28
C SER A 157 -18.56 16.50 3.31
N THR A 158 -17.90 15.51 3.89
CA THR A 158 -16.42 15.50 3.99
C THR A 158 -15.74 15.34 2.63
N TRP A 159 -16.38 14.72 1.64
CA TRP A 159 -15.92 14.78 0.25
C TRP A 159 -15.92 16.21 -0.29
N LYS A 160 -17.00 16.98 -0.03
CA LYS A 160 -17.07 18.39 -0.47
C LYS A 160 -15.96 19.22 0.16
N ASP A 161 -15.73 19.03 1.46
CA ASP A 161 -14.64 19.72 2.18
C ASP A 161 -13.28 19.37 1.57
N PHE A 162 -13.00 18.08 1.35
CA PHE A 162 -11.76 17.60 0.74
C PHE A 162 -11.59 18.13 -0.68
N SER A 163 -12.59 17.97 -1.53
CA SER A 163 -12.50 18.33 -2.95
C SER A 163 -12.39 19.85 -3.19
N SER A 164 -12.93 20.65 -2.27
CA SER A 164 -12.81 22.12 -2.31
C SER A 164 -11.54 22.67 -1.67
N PHE A 165 -10.80 21.86 -0.90
CA PHE A 165 -9.62 22.32 -0.16
C PHE A 165 -8.51 22.85 -1.07
N ARG A 166 -8.36 22.28 -2.26
CA ARG A 166 -7.37 22.70 -3.25
C ARG A 166 -7.83 22.35 -4.66
N LYS A 167 -7.50 23.21 -5.64
CA LYS A 167 -7.77 22.96 -7.06
C LYS A 167 -7.18 21.61 -7.50
N GLY A 168 -7.95 20.82 -8.22
CA GLY A 168 -7.57 19.53 -8.77
C GLY A 168 -7.80 18.34 -7.83
N LEU A 169 -8.44 18.53 -6.67
CA LEU A 169 -8.86 17.43 -5.81
C LEU A 169 -10.28 16.91 -6.14
N ASP A 170 -11.01 17.59 -7.01
CA ASP A 170 -12.39 17.30 -7.37
C ASP A 170 -12.54 16.37 -8.60
N ASP A 171 -11.45 15.80 -9.08
CA ASP A 171 -11.44 14.88 -10.22
C ASP A 171 -12.03 13.48 -9.88
N GLU A 172 -12.34 12.71 -10.93
CA GLU A 172 -12.92 11.37 -10.79
C GLU A 172 -11.99 10.38 -10.09
N LEU A 173 -10.67 10.50 -10.29
CA LEU A 173 -9.69 9.63 -9.63
C LEU A 173 -9.69 9.86 -8.13
N ASN A 174 -9.60 11.11 -7.69
CA ASN A 174 -9.65 11.45 -6.27
C ASN A 174 -10.98 11.04 -5.63
N LYS A 175 -12.10 11.18 -6.36
CA LYS A 175 -13.43 10.77 -5.86
C LYS A 175 -13.51 9.26 -5.62
N ARG A 176 -13.01 8.44 -6.55
CA ARG A 176 -12.97 6.99 -6.39
C ARG A 176 -11.99 6.57 -5.30
N ALA A 177 -10.78 7.12 -5.33
CA ALA A 177 -9.76 6.84 -4.32
C ALA A 177 -10.23 7.22 -2.90
N TYR A 178 -10.90 8.37 -2.74
CA TYR A 178 -11.51 8.79 -1.47
C TYR A 178 -12.49 7.73 -0.95
N LYS A 179 -13.44 7.30 -1.79
CA LYS A 179 -14.43 6.27 -1.44
C LYS A 179 -13.77 4.96 -1.00
N ASP A 180 -12.76 4.53 -1.75
CA ASP A 180 -12.07 3.26 -1.51
C ASP A 180 -11.12 3.32 -0.31
N THR A 181 -10.74 4.52 0.14
CA THR A 181 -9.81 4.70 1.27
C THR A 181 -10.52 4.74 2.61
N ILE A 182 -11.74 5.24 2.70
CA ILE A 182 -12.46 5.53 3.96
C ILE A 182 -12.46 4.33 4.92
N SER A 183 -12.78 3.14 4.43
CA SER A 183 -12.85 1.92 5.23
C SER A 183 -11.49 1.37 5.69
N ARG A 184 -10.40 1.99 5.26
CA ARG A 184 -9.02 1.55 5.51
C ARG A 184 -8.30 2.40 6.55
N PHE A 185 -8.88 3.53 6.93
CA PHE A 185 -8.33 4.36 7.99
C PHE A 185 -8.34 3.64 9.34
N ALA A 186 -7.30 3.86 10.12
CA ALA A 186 -7.22 3.38 11.48
C ALA A 186 -8.25 4.11 12.36
N LEU A 187 -9.23 3.36 12.91
CA LEU A 187 -10.25 3.94 13.82
C LEU A 187 -9.65 4.40 15.14
N ARG A 188 -8.52 3.84 15.54
CA ARG A 188 -7.75 4.21 16.73
C ARG A 188 -6.30 4.41 16.34
N PRO A 189 -5.92 5.60 15.85
CA PRO A 189 -4.59 5.84 15.28
C PRO A 189 -3.42 5.55 16.22
N GLN A 190 -3.60 5.73 17.56
CA GLN A 190 -2.57 5.42 18.55
C GLN A 190 -2.50 3.95 18.95
N ALA A 191 -3.54 3.16 18.65
CA ALA A 191 -3.52 1.74 19.00
C ALA A 191 -2.36 1.02 18.28
N HIS A 192 -1.77 0.06 18.97
CA HIS A 192 -0.69 -0.75 18.44
C HIS A 192 -1.10 -2.22 18.46
N ASP A 193 -1.36 -2.76 17.30
CA ASP A 193 -1.57 -4.21 17.14
C ASP A 193 -0.21 -4.92 17.11
N LEU A 194 0.30 -5.21 18.32
CA LEU A 194 1.59 -5.88 18.49
C LEU A 194 1.65 -7.23 17.77
N LYS A 195 0.54 -7.95 17.66
CA LYS A 195 0.50 -9.25 17.00
C LYS A 195 0.72 -9.11 15.49
N THR A 196 -0.03 -8.24 14.85
CA THR A 196 0.14 -7.93 13.42
C THR A 196 1.54 -7.42 13.14
N TYR A 197 2.02 -6.48 13.94
CA TYR A 197 3.35 -5.90 13.79
C TYR A 197 4.46 -6.96 13.95
N THR A 198 4.40 -7.81 14.98
CA THR A 198 5.37 -8.88 15.21
C THR A 198 5.36 -9.92 14.11
N ASN A 199 4.18 -10.30 13.59
CA ASN A 199 4.07 -11.26 12.51
C ASN A 199 4.71 -10.74 11.22
N PHE A 200 4.49 -9.47 10.91
CA PHE A 200 5.06 -8.85 9.73
C PHE A 200 6.59 -8.63 9.86
N SER A 201 7.06 -8.23 11.05
CA SER A 201 8.51 -8.15 11.34
C SER A 201 9.21 -9.49 11.09
N LYS A 202 8.68 -10.59 11.66
CA LYS A 202 9.22 -11.95 11.42
C LYS A 202 9.20 -12.35 9.94
N PHE A 203 8.21 -11.89 9.20
CA PHE A 203 8.17 -12.10 7.75
C PHE A 203 9.34 -11.36 7.06
N LEU A 204 9.58 -10.09 7.40
CA LEU A 204 10.68 -9.29 6.83
C LEU A 204 12.05 -9.85 7.23
N GLU A 205 12.24 -10.31 8.47
CA GLU A 205 13.46 -11.01 8.93
C GLU A 205 13.75 -12.24 8.05
N LYS A 206 12.74 -13.08 7.82
CA LYS A 206 12.86 -14.27 6.94
C LYS A 206 13.19 -13.92 5.49
N LYS A 207 12.89 -12.70 5.06
CA LYS A 207 13.20 -12.19 3.72
C LYS A 207 14.53 -11.46 3.66
N GLY A 208 15.24 -11.32 4.79
CA GLY A 208 16.53 -10.62 4.88
C GLY A 208 16.43 -9.12 4.65
N ILE A 209 15.28 -8.52 4.98
CA ILE A 209 15.05 -7.07 4.86
C ILE A 209 15.43 -6.35 6.17
N ILE A 210 15.25 -7.03 7.29
CA ILE A 210 15.63 -6.57 8.63
C ILE A 210 16.31 -7.72 9.37
#